data_c075685d73dd50a3101b5c4746e18507
#
_entry.id   c075685d73dd50a3101b5c4746e18507
#
_cell.length_a   1.000
_cell.length_b   1.000
_cell.length_c   1.000
_cell.angle_alpha   90.00
_cell.angle_beta   90.00
_cell.angle_gamma   90.00
#
_symmetry.space_group_name_H-M   'P 1'
#
loop_
_entity.id
_entity.type
_entity.pdbx_description
1 polymer ?
#
loop_
_entity_poly.entity_id
_entity_poly.type
_entity_poly.pdbx_seq_one_letter_code
_entity_poly.pdbx_strand_id
1 'polypeptide(L)'
;MREIKRALAPVKRRIRAQRALVWGAWGALAAGACVVGLRIASFARMFETMWIWAACAAAGMTGFAAFAGAAWPVTDLAAAKRADSLGLMARAQTAVALEGEESSMAQMQREDALASLRALEPRRAMKLFVPKIAWIGVLACAAAVGLSFLIPNPQDARIRERNEFRAEMTAQADRIDKGAEALDA
;
A
#
# COMPACT_ATOMS: atom_id res chain seq x y z
N MET A 1 26.35 11.54 -19.83
CA MET A 1 25.57 10.57 -19.00
C MET A 1 24.77 11.17 -17.85
N ARG A 2 25.28 12.07 -17.03
CA ARG A 2 24.50 12.67 -15.93
C ARG A 2 23.19 13.33 -16.41
N GLU A 3 23.19 13.96 -17.58
CA GLU A 3 22.01 14.60 -18.15
C GLU A 3 20.93 13.62 -18.58
N ILE A 4 21.30 12.48 -19.22
CA ILE A 4 20.35 11.42 -19.61
C ILE A 4 19.70 10.81 -18.36
N LYS A 5 20.50 10.52 -17.31
CA LYS A 5 19.99 10.01 -16.03
C LYS A 5 19.01 11.00 -15.37
N ARG A 6 19.29 12.33 -15.47
CA ARG A 6 18.36 13.36 -15.00
C ARG A 6 17.08 13.42 -15.85
N ALA A 7 17.20 13.31 -17.17
CA ALA A 7 16.05 13.30 -18.07
C ALA A 7 15.17 12.05 -17.88
N LEU A 8 15.74 10.91 -17.48
CA LEU A 8 14.99 9.69 -17.13
C LEU A 8 14.33 9.74 -15.73
N ALA A 9 14.71 10.69 -14.87
CA ALA A 9 14.18 10.75 -13.50
C ALA A 9 12.64 10.86 -13.43
N PRO A 10 11.94 11.67 -14.25
CA PRO A 10 10.48 11.73 -14.22
C PRO A 10 9.83 10.44 -14.67
N VAL A 11 10.42 9.70 -15.63
CA VAL A 11 9.96 8.37 -16.05
C VAL A 11 10.12 7.37 -14.91
N LYS A 12 11.28 7.36 -14.22
CA LYS A 12 11.51 6.50 -13.04
C LYS A 12 10.50 6.77 -11.93
N ARG A 13 10.22 8.04 -11.63
CA ARG A 13 9.20 8.41 -10.62
C ARG A 13 7.82 7.87 -11.01
N ARG A 14 7.46 7.93 -12.29
CA ARG A 14 6.18 7.41 -12.77
C ARG A 14 6.09 5.90 -12.69
N ILE A 15 7.18 5.17 -13.01
CA ILE A 15 7.27 3.72 -12.87
C ILE A 15 7.12 3.33 -11.38
N ARG A 16 7.82 4.03 -10.47
CA ARG A 16 7.69 3.79 -9.02
C ARG A 16 6.27 4.02 -8.53
N ALA A 17 5.63 5.12 -8.95
CA ALA A 17 4.24 5.40 -8.60
C ALA A 17 3.29 4.31 -9.11
N GLN A 18 3.48 3.83 -10.34
CA GLN A 18 2.69 2.73 -10.89
C GLN A 18 2.89 1.44 -10.09
N ARG A 19 4.14 1.10 -9.73
CA ARG A 19 4.43 -0.07 -8.89
C ARG A 19 3.81 0.06 -7.50
N ALA A 20 3.92 1.23 -6.87
CA ALA A 20 3.29 1.50 -5.58
C ALA A 20 1.79 1.26 -5.60
N LEU A 21 1.10 1.73 -6.65
CA LEU A 21 -0.34 1.53 -6.83
C LEU A 21 -0.70 0.05 -7.02
N VAL A 22 0.04 -0.66 -7.87
CA VAL A 22 -0.22 -2.08 -8.14
C VAL A 22 0.04 -2.93 -6.90
N TRP A 23 1.19 -2.73 -6.25
CA TRP A 23 1.55 -3.47 -5.03
C TRP A 23 0.64 -3.09 -3.86
N GLY A 24 0.28 -1.81 -3.73
CA GLY A 24 -0.67 -1.35 -2.74
C GLY A 24 -2.05 -1.98 -2.93
N ALA A 25 -2.53 -2.13 -4.16
CA ALA A 25 -3.79 -2.80 -4.46
C ALA A 25 -3.77 -4.29 -4.09
N TRP A 26 -2.68 -5.00 -4.35
CA TRP A 26 -2.49 -6.38 -3.89
C TRP A 26 -2.36 -6.48 -2.37
N GLY A 27 -1.67 -5.50 -1.75
CA GLY A 27 -1.59 -5.38 -0.30
C GLY A 27 -2.96 -5.15 0.34
N ALA A 28 -3.80 -4.31 -0.26
CA ALA A 28 -5.18 -4.09 0.19
C ALA A 28 -6.04 -5.34 0.06
N LEU A 29 -5.87 -6.12 -1.01
CA LEU A 29 -6.56 -7.40 -1.16
C LEU A 29 -6.13 -8.40 -0.07
N ALA A 30 -4.83 -8.54 0.17
CA ALA A 30 -4.32 -9.41 1.22
C ALA A 30 -4.79 -8.97 2.62
N ALA A 31 -4.80 -7.65 2.87
CA ALA A 31 -5.35 -7.07 4.09
C ALA A 31 -6.85 -7.37 4.26
N GLY A 32 -7.63 -7.22 3.19
CA GLY A 32 -9.05 -7.58 3.18
C GLY A 32 -9.28 -9.06 3.53
N ALA A 33 -8.50 -9.96 2.93
CA ALA A 33 -8.57 -11.38 3.26
C ALA A 33 -8.19 -11.66 4.73
N CYS A 34 -7.19 -10.95 5.27
CA CYS A 34 -6.81 -11.03 6.68
C CYS A 34 -7.95 -10.57 7.60
N VAL A 35 -8.62 -9.45 7.28
CA VAL A 35 -9.77 -8.94 8.04
C VAL A 35 -10.93 -9.93 8.04
N VAL A 36 -11.22 -10.54 6.89
CA VAL A 36 -12.23 -11.63 6.79
C VAL A 36 -11.85 -12.80 7.68
N GLY A 37 -10.57 -13.22 7.62
CA GLY A 37 -10.07 -14.30 8.49
C GLY A 37 -10.19 -13.98 9.98
N LEU A 38 -9.83 -12.77 10.40
CA LEU A 38 -10.01 -12.30 11.78
C LEU A 38 -11.49 -12.30 12.18
N ARG A 39 -12.38 -11.90 11.27
CA ARG A 39 -13.82 -11.94 11.53
C ARG A 39 -14.33 -13.35 11.72
N ILE A 40 -13.90 -14.29 10.90
CA ILE A 40 -14.24 -15.72 11.07
C ILE A 40 -13.69 -16.25 12.41
N ALA A 41 -12.44 -15.92 12.74
CA ALA A 41 -11.84 -16.33 14.01
C ALA A 41 -12.58 -15.75 15.24
N SER A 42 -13.19 -14.57 15.11
CA SER A 42 -13.96 -13.92 16.18
C SER A 42 -15.26 -14.68 16.55
N PHE A 43 -15.75 -15.58 15.70
CA PHE A 43 -16.85 -16.48 16.07
C PHE A 43 -16.41 -17.62 17.00
N ALA A 44 -15.11 -17.99 16.94
CA ALA A 44 -14.55 -19.08 17.75
C ALA A 44 -13.91 -18.58 19.04
N ARG A 45 -13.37 -17.35 19.05
CA ARG A 45 -12.63 -16.77 20.18
C ARG A 45 -13.12 -15.36 20.50
N MET A 46 -13.06 -14.98 21.77
CA MET A 46 -13.35 -13.59 22.20
C MET A 46 -12.18 -12.69 21.80
N PHE A 47 -12.43 -11.72 20.92
CA PHE A 47 -11.50 -10.66 20.56
C PHE A 47 -12.11 -9.32 20.90
N GLU A 48 -11.80 -8.79 22.08
CA GLU A 48 -12.31 -7.47 22.53
C GLU A 48 -11.85 -6.33 21.63
N THR A 49 -10.62 -6.41 21.06
CA THR A 49 -9.97 -5.36 20.25
C THR A 49 -9.82 -5.72 18.77
N MET A 50 -10.69 -6.59 18.25
CA MET A 50 -10.60 -7.09 16.88
C MET A 50 -10.47 -5.98 15.84
N TRP A 51 -11.21 -4.88 16.00
CA TRP A 51 -11.21 -3.77 15.04
C TRP A 51 -9.91 -3.00 15.00
N ILE A 52 -9.19 -2.90 16.12
CA ILE A 52 -7.87 -2.28 16.17
C ILE A 52 -6.89 -3.14 15.37
N TRP A 53 -6.90 -4.46 15.56
CA TRP A 53 -6.05 -5.39 14.82
C TRP A 53 -6.39 -5.41 13.33
N ALA A 54 -7.67 -5.36 12.97
CA ALA A 54 -8.13 -5.27 11.60
C ALA A 54 -7.66 -3.97 10.92
N ALA A 55 -7.76 -2.83 11.60
CA ALA A 55 -7.30 -1.55 11.10
C ALA A 55 -5.77 -1.52 10.95
N CYS A 56 -5.02 -2.03 11.93
CA CYS A 56 -3.57 -2.15 11.85
C CYS A 56 -3.13 -3.06 10.69
N ALA A 57 -3.79 -4.20 10.51
CA ALA A 57 -3.52 -5.11 9.39
C ALA A 57 -3.82 -4.43 8.05
N ALA A 58 -4.96 -3.76 7.92
CA ALA A 58 -5.36 -3.08 6.70
C ALA A 58 -4.38 -1.95 6.33
N ALA A 59 -4.05 -1.08 7.27
CA ALA A 59 -3.12 0.03 7.04
C ALA A 59 -1.69 -0.48 6.84
N GLY A 60 -1.22 -1.39 7.70
CA GLY A 60 0.14 -1.92 7.68
C GLY A 60 0.44 -2.69 6.40
N MET A 61 -0.39 -3.66 6.03
CA MET A 61 -0.16 -4.48 4.83
C MET A 61 -0.25 -3.66 3.55
N THR A 62 -1.26 -2.78 3.46
CA THR A 62 -1.44 -1.92 2.28
C THR A 62 -0.29 -0.91 2.15
N GLY A 63 0.05 -0.23 3.26
CA GLY A 63 1.13 0.75 3.30
C GLY A 63 2.50 0.13 3.04
N PHE A 64 2.80 -1.03 3.66
CA PHE A 64 4.04 -1.76 3.44
C PHE A 64 4.19 -2.22 1.99
N ALA A 65 3.13 -2.80 1.40
CA ALA A 65 3.16 -3.24 0.01
C ALA A 65 3.37 -2.05 -0.95
N ALA A 66 2.64 -0.94 -0.75
CA ALA A 66 2.82 0.27 -1.56
C ALA A 66 4.23 0.85 -1.43
N PHE A 67 4.76 0.91 -0.21
CA PHE A 67 6.13 1.36 0.05
C PHE A 67 7.16 0.45 -0.62
N ALA A 68 7.04 -0.86 -0.47
CA ALA A 68 7.93 -1.83 -1.11
C ALA A 68 7.92 -1.69 -2.64
N GLY A 69 6.74 -1.50 -3.25
CA GLY A 69 6.61 -1.24 -4.68
C GLY A 69 7.27 0.08 -5.13
N ALA A 70 7.17 1.14 -4.32
CA ALA A 70 7.81 2.42 -4.57
C ALA A 70 9.33 2.39 -4.37
N ALA A 71 9.79 1.69 -3.33
CA ALA A 71 11.20 1.61 -2.95
C ALA A 71 12.00 0.70 -3.89
N TRP A 72 11.35 -0.23 -4.60
CA TRP A 72 12.05 -1.16 -5.48
C TRP A 72 12.84 -0.40 -6.55
N PRO A 73 14.16 -0.66 -6.68
CA PRO A 73 15.03 0.10 -7.57
C PRO A 73 14.58 -0.03 -9.04
N VAL A 74 14.60 1.08 -9.74
CA VAL A 74 14.36 1.14 -11.19
C VAL A 74 15.68 1.47 -11.88
N THR A 75 16.21 0.51 -12.65
CA THR A 75 17.45 0.70 -13.40
C THR A 75 17.27 1.72 -14.52
N ASP A 76 18.39 2.35 -14.96
CA ASP A 76 18.37 3.29 -16.07
C ASP A 76 17.87 2.63 -17.36
N LEU A 77 18.30 1.39 -17.60
CA LEU A 77 17.87 0.60 -18.74
C LEU A 77 16.36 0.30 -18.74
N ALA A 78 15.79 -0.05 -17.57
CA ALA A 78 14.35 -0.28 -17.45
C ALA A 78 13.53 1.00 -17.71
N ALA A 79 14.05 2.15 -17.23
CA ALA A 79 13.43 3.44 -17.49
C ALA A 79 13.52 3.83 -18.98
N ALA A 80 14.67 3.58 -19.62
CA ALA A 80 14.88 3.83 -21.04
C ALA A 80 13.95 2.96 -21.90
N LYS A 81 13.87 1.64 -21.62
CA LYS A 81 12.92 0.73 -22.28
C LYS A 81 11.49 1.24 -22.17
N ARG A 82 11.11 1.74 -21.02
CA ARG A 82 9.77 2.28 -20.82
C ARG A 82 9.54 3.58 -21.57
N ALA A 83 10.53 4.47 -21.63
CA ALA A 83 10.47 5.70 -22.42
C ALA A 83 10.37 5.38 -23.92
N ASP A 84 11.14 4.42 -24.40
CA ASP A 84 11.10 3.99 -25.79
C ASP A 84 9.73 3.41 -26.21
N SER A 85 9.07 2.66 -25.31
CA SER A 85 7.71 2.17 -25.54
C SER A 85 6.65 3.28 -25.64
N LEU A 86 7.01 4.53 -25.31
CA LEU A 86 6.15 5.71 -25.41
C LEU A 86 6.39 6.52 -26.71
N GLY A 87 7.17 5.96 -27.65
CA GLY A 87 7.36 6.56 -28.97
C GLY A 87 8.79 7.05 -29.26
N LEU A 88 9.78 6.76 -28.41
CA LEU A 88 11.17 7.17 -28.65
C LEU A 88 11.97 6.21 -29.57
N MET A 89 11.37 5.14 -30.07
CA MET A 89 11.95 4.25 -31.08
C MET A 89 13.38 3.76 -30.73
N ALA A 90 13.58 3.21 -29.54
CA ALA A 90 14.83 2.68 -29.02
C ALA A 90 15.97 3.70 -28.78
N ARG A 91 15.74 5.00 -28.97
CA ARG A 91 16.77 6.04 -28.78
C ARG A 91 17.30 6.11 -27.35
N ALA A 92 16.41 6.00 -26.35
CA ALA A 92 16.80 6.04 -24.95
C ALA A 92 17.59 4.81 -24.53
N GLN A 93 17.23 3.61 -25.00
CA GLN A 93 17.98 2.37 -24.74
C GLN A 93 19.37 2.42 -25.34
N THR A 94 19.49 2.83 -26.63
CA THR A 94 20.77 2.95 -27.32
C THR A 94 21.67 3.95 -26.61
N ALA A 95 21.15 5.09 -26.22
CA ALA A 95 21.93 6.10 -25.50
C ALA A 95 22.43 5.61 -24.12
N VAL A 96 21.67 4.77 -23.43
CA VAL A 96 22.10 4.13 -22.17
C VAL A 96 23.09 2.99 -22.44
N ALA A 97 22.91 2.19 -23.48
CA ALA A 97 23.81 1.11 -23.86
C ALA A 97 25.21 1.61 -24.27
N LEU A 98 25.27 2.78 -24.90
CA LEU A 98 26.51 3.45 -25.28
C LEU A 98 27.16 4.24 -24.10
N GLU A 99 26.82 3.91 -22.86
CA GLU A 99 27.46 4.50 -21.68
C GLU A 99 28.95 4.14 -21.66
N GLY A 100 29.81 5.16 -21.78
CA GLY A 100 31.27 4.98 -21.79
C GLY A 100 31.89 5.00 -23.18
N GLU A 101 31.12 5.01 -24.27
CA GLU A 101 31.65 5.15 -25.62
C GLU A 101 31.81 6.63 -26.00
N GLU A 102 33.02 7.02 -26.46
CA GLU A 102 33.37 8.41 -26.76
C GLU A 102 33.37 8.74 -28.28
N SER A 103 32.82 7.83 -29.11
CA SER A 103 32.74 8.08 -30.54
C SER A 103 31.81 9.28 -30.85
N SER A 104 32.08 9.99 -31.96
CA SER A 104 31.23 11.09 -32.40
C SER A 104 29.80 10.65 -32.69
N MET A 105 29.63 9.43 -33.18
CA MET A 105 28.34 8.80 -33.42
C MET A 105 27.56 8.59 -32.10
N ALA A 106 28.24 8.09 -31.04
CA ALA A 106 27.62 7.89 -29.74
C ALA A 106 27.23 9.22 -29.07
N GLN A 107 27.98 10.30 -29.33
CA GLN A 107 27.63 11.63 -28.86
C GLN A 107 26.38 12.16 -29.54
N MET A 108 26.27 12.07 -30.87
CA MET A 108 25.09 12.48 -31.63
C MET A 108 23.83 11.69 -31.20
N GLN A 109 23.96 10.39 -31.01
CA GLN A 109 22.84 9.55 -30.53
C GLN A 109 22.39 9.94 -29.10
N ARG A 110 23.32 10.31 -28.22
CA ARG A 110 22.99 10.79 -26.87
C ARG A 110 22.28 12.14 -26.89
N GLU A 111 22.69 13.05 -27.76
CA GLU A 111 22.05 14.37 -27.94
C GLU A 111 20.63 14.22 -28.49
N ASP A 112 20.42 13.39 -29.49
CA ASP A 112 19.10 13.09 -30.06
C ASP A 112 18.18 12.42 -29.02
N ALA A 113 18.68 11.43 -28.27
CA ALA A 113 17.95 10.81 -27.19
C ALA A 113 17.59 11.80 -26.09
N LEU A 114 18.51 12.72 -25.74
CA LEU A 114 18.27 13.74 -24.71
C LEU A 114 17.20 14.74 -25.16
N ALA A 115 17.24 15.20 -26.41
CA ALA A 115 16.22 16.06 -26.97
C ALA A 115 14.83 15.39 -26.95
N SER A 116 14.78 14.13 -27.37
CA SER A 116 13.55 13.33 -27.37
C SER A 116 13.00 13.08 -25.96
N LEU A 117 13.88 12.79 -24.98
CA LEU A 117 13.49 12.60 -23.57
C LEU A 117 12.98 13.88 -22.93
N ARG A 118 13.56 15.05 -23.26
CA ARG A 118 13.08 16.35 -22.77
C ARG A 118 11.71 16.73 -23.32
N ALA A 119 11.41 16.33 -24.57
CA ALA A 119 10.11 16.54 -25.20
C ALA A 119 9.02 15.59 -24.66
N LEU A 120 9.42 14.48 -24.02
CA LEU A 120 8.48 13.51 -23.49
C LEU A 120 7.79 14.05 -22.24
N GLU A 121 6.46 14.01 -22.21
CA GLU A 121 5.65 14.29 -21.01
C GLU A 121 5.21 12.99 -20.34
N PRO A 122 5.96 12.43 -19.37
CA PRO A 122 5.66 11.12 -18.77
C PRO A 122 4.30 11.07 -18.06
N ARG A 123 3.81 12.23 -17.57
CA ARG A 123 2.51 12.30 -16.90
C ARG A 123 1.34 12.06 -17.86
N ARG A 124 1.43 12.52 -19.08
CA ARG A 124 0.41 12.32 -20.12
C ARG A 124 0.56 10.97 -20.82
N ALA A 125 1.81 10.59 -21.13
CA ALA A 125 2.11 9.36 -21.84
C ALA A 125 1.88 8.09 -21.00
N MET A 126 2.15 8.12 -19.69
CA MET A 126 1.99 6.98 -18.78
C MET A 126 0.76 7.14 -17.91
N LYS A 127 -0.36 6.54 -18.29
CA LYS A 127 -1.54 6.45 -17.43
C LYS A 127 -1.26 5.48 -16.27
N LEU A 128 -1.56 5.92 -15.04
CA LEU A 128 -1.55 5.03 -13.89
C LEU A 128 -2.80 4.16 -13.91
N PHE A 129 -2.65 2.88 -13.66
CA PHE A 129 -3.78 1.96 -13.58
C PHE A 129 -3.65 1.04 -12.36
N VAL A 130 -4.79 0.59 -11.88
CA VAL A 130 -4.87 -0.43 -10.82
C VAL A 130 -5.49 -1.68 -11.43
N PRO A 131 -4.97 -2.88 -11.13
CA PRO A 131 -5.53 -4.12 -11.65
C PRO A 131 -7.01 -4.28 -11.23
N LYS A 132 -7.90 -4.48 -12.19
CA LYS A 132 -9.34 -4.64 -11.93
C LYS A 132 -9.63 -5.78 -10.95
N ILE A 133 -8.87 -6.87 -11.06
CA ILE A 133 -8.98 -8.04 -10.19
C ILE A 133 -8.73 -7.67 -8.72
N ALA A 134 -7.74 -6.81 -8.43
CA ALA A 134 -7.48 -6.38 -7.06
C ALA A 134 -8.65 -5.56 -6.48
N TRP A 135 -9.23 -4.66 -7.28
CA TRP A 135 -10.41 -3.89 -6.86
C TRP A 135 -11.63 -4.78 -6.61
N ILE A 136 -11.91 -5.72 -7.51
CA ILE A 136 -13.02 -6.68 -7.35
C ILE A 136 -12.81 -7.50 -6.08
N GLY A 137 -11.59 -7.97 -5.83
CA GLY A 137 -11.25 -8.70 -4.62
C GLY A 137 -11.42 -7.88 -3.34
N VAL A 138 -10.99 -6.63 -3.32
CA VAL A 138 -11.19 -5.71 -2.18
C VAL A 138 -12.68 -5.49 -1.92
N LEU A 139 -13.47 -5.24 -2.97
CA LEU A 139 -14.93 -5.09 -2.84
C LEU A 139 -15.60 -6.37 -2.33
N ALA A 140 -15.17 -7.54 -2.81
CA ALA A 140 -15.68 -8.83 -2.33
C ALA A 140 -15.36 -9.05 -0.84
N CYS A 141 -14.14 -8.72 -0.39
CA CYS A 141 -13.77 -8.78 1.02
C CYS A 141 -14.61 -7.80 1.86
N ALA A 142 -14.79 -6.57 1.38
CA ALA A 142 -15.62 -5.58 2.06
C ALA A 142 -17.09 -6.03 2.18
N ALA A 143 -17.64 -6.61 1.12
CA ALA A 143 -18.98 -7.19 1.13
C ALA A 143 -19.09 -8.36 2.11
N ALA A 144 -18.09 -9.26 2.14
CA ALA A 144 -18.07 -10.39 3.07
C ALA A 144 -18.04 -9.93 4.53
N VAL A 145 -17.22 -8.91 4.85
CA VAL A 145 -17.19 -8.29 6.17
C VAL A 145 -18.55 -7.63 6.47
N GLY A 146 -19.12 -6.85 5.55
CA GLY A 146 -20.41 -6.20 5.71
C GLY A 146 -21.55 -7.19 5.97
N LEU A 147 -21.64 -8.26 5.17
CA LEU A 147 -22.62 -9.33 5.35
C LEU A 147 -22.46 -10.05 6.70
N SER A 148 -21.23 -10.16 7.20
CA SER A 148 -20.98 -10.80 8.49
C SER A 148 -21.59 -10.05 9.67
N PHE A 149 -21.93 -8.77 9.53
CA PHE A 149 -22.66 -8.01 10.56
C PHE A 149 -24.14 -8.39 10.68
N LEU A 150 -24.72 -8.98 9.63
CA LEU A 150 -26.09 -9.50 9.68
C LEU A 150 -26.18 -10.80 10.49
N ILE A 151 -25.05 -11.47 10.72
CA ILE A 151 -24.97 -12.69 11.51
C ILE A 151 -24.58 -12.30 12.94
N PRO A 152 -25.45 -12.48 13.94
CA PRO A 152 -25.12 -12.20 15.33
C PRO A 152 -23.96 -13.08 15.79
N ASN A 153 -22.93 -12.47 16.37
CA ASN A 153 -21.80 -13.21 16.90
C ASN A 153 -22.16 -13.75 18.29
N PRO A 154 -22.13 -15.06 18.51
CA PRO A 154 -22.45 -15.64 19.82
C PRO A 154 -21.51 -15.18 20.93
N GLN A 155 -20.32 -14.66 20.59
CA GLN A 155 -19.36 -14.12 21.54
C GLN A 155 -19.72 -12.71 22.04
N ASP A 156 -20.54 -11.95 21.31
CA ASP A 156 -20.90 -10.57 21.69
C ASP A 156 -21.71 -10.52 22.99
N ALA A 157 -22.52 -11.54 23.27
CA ALA A 157 -23.25 -11.68 24.53
C ALA A 157 -22.24 -11.87 25.69
N ARG A 158 -21.30 -12.78 25.53
CA ARG A 158 -20.26 -13.06 26.54
C ARG A 158 -19.33 -11.87 26.79
N ILE A 159 -19.02 -11.10 25.73
CA ILE A 159 -18.20 -9.88 25.87
C ILE A 159 -18.98 -8.82 26.67
N ARG A 160 -20.29 -8.67 26.44
CA ARG A 160 -21.13 -7.75 27.20
C ARG A 160 -21.21 -8.13 28.66
N GLU A 161 -21.52 -9.37 28.97
CA GLU A 161 -21.56 -9.88 30.36
C GLU A 161 -20.23 -9.63 31.09
N ARG A 162 -19.11 -9.87 30.40
CA ARG A 162 -17.78 -9.64 30.98
C ARG A 162 -17.50 -8.16 31.22
N ASN A 163 -17.94 -7.28 30.32
CA ASN A 163 -17.74 -5.85 30.46
C ASN A 163 -18.62 -5.27 31.58
N GLU A 164 -19.86 -5.77 31.71
CA GLU A 164 -20.78 -5.43 32.82
C GLU A 164 -20.18 -5.84 34.16
N PHE A 165 -19.69 -7.09 34.24
CA PHE A 165 -19.03 -7.58 35.45
C PHE A 165 -17.78 -6.73 35.84
N ARG A 166 -16.94 -6.36 34.83
CA ARG A 166 -15.79 -5.49 35.08
C ARG A 166 -16.22 -4.11 35.55
N ALA A 167 -17.26 -3.53 34.97
CA ALA A 167 -17.78 -2.23 35.38
C ALA A 167 -18.31 -2.26 36.82
N GLU A 168 -19.02 -3.31 37.22
CA GLU A 168 -19.49 -3.52 38.59
C GLU A 168 -18.34 -3.63 39.59
N MET A 169 -17.31 -4.45 39.23
CA MET A 169 -16.12 -4.61 40.07
C MET A 169 -15.35 -3.29 40.28
N THR A 170 -15.23 -2.50 39.19
CA THR A 170 -14.58 -1.18 39.27
C THR A 170 -15.40 -0.21 40.14
N ALA A 171 -16.72 -0.21 39.99
CA ALA A 171 -17.60 0.63 40.82
C ALA A 171 -17.57 0.21 42.28
N GLN A 172 -17.43 -1.09 42.59
CA GLN A 172 -17.25 -1.56 43.96
C GLN A 172 -15.90 -1.15 44.55
N ALA A 173 -14.81 -1.26 43.77
CA ALA A 173 -13.49 -0.80 44.17
C ALA A 173 -13.48 0.70 44.54
N ASP A 174 -14.07 1.53 43.67
CA ASP A 174 -14.20 2.97 43.87
C ASP A 174 -15.00 3.31 45.16
N ARG A 175 -16.02 2.50 45.49
CA ARG A 175 -16.80 2.67 46.74
C ARG A 175 -15.98 2.31 47.96
N ILE A 176 -15.18 1.26 47.90
CA ILE A 176 -14.30 0.83 48.97
C ILE A 176 -13.24 1.90 49.21
N ASP A 177 -12.59 2.42 48.16
CA ASP A 177 -11.57 3.45 48.27
C ASP A 177 -12.13 4.74 48.91
N LYS A 178 -13.31 5.20 48.46
CA LYS A 178 -13.99 6.34 49.06
C LYS A 178 -14.39 6.11 50.52
N GLY A 179 -14.78 4.87 50.85
CA GLY A 179 -15.08 4.49 52.21
C GLY A 179 -13.83 4.49 53.08
N ALA A 180 -12.69 4.05 52.59
CA ALA A 180 -11.41 4.06 53.27
C ALA A 180 -10.94 5.50 53.54
N GLU A 181 -10.99 6.38 52.50
CA GLU A 181 -10.66 7.81 52.65
C GLU A 181 -11.52 8.52 53.69
N ALA A 182 -12.81 8.16 53.80
CA ALA A 182 -13.73 8.75 54.79
C ALA A 182 -13.48 8.27 56.23
N LEU A 183 -12.78 7.13 56.38
CA LEU A 183 -12.38 6.61 57.72
C LEU A 183 -11.04 7.18 58.21
N ASP A 184 -10.19 7.62 57.27
CA ASP A 184 -8.88 8.21 57.56
C ASP A 184 -8.96 9.74 57.81
N ALA A 185 -10.10 10.38 57.55
CA ALA A 185 -10.37 11.81 57.72
C ALA A 185 -11.06 12.10 59.09
#